data_913611bf77e6edcfb084c6ad8f766d48
#
_entry.id   913611bf77e6edcfb084c6ad8f766d48
#
_cell.length_a   1.000
_cell.length_b   1.000
_cell.length_c   1.000
_cell.angle_alpha   90.00
_cell.angle_beta   90.00
_cell.angle_gamma   90.00
#
_symmetry.space_group_name_H-M   'P 1'
#
loop_
_entity.id
_entity.type
_entity.pdbx_description
1 polymer ?
#
loop_
_entity_poly.entity_id
_entity_poly.type
_entity_poly.pdbx_seq_one_letter_code
_entity_poly.pdbx_strand_id
1 'polypeptide(L)' 'MFSKEIFGQRLKAIRKEKKETQDDLALILDVGKSHISEMERGNRTTTAEKIALICKHYHVSADYLLGLSDDPNPR' A
#
# COMPACT_ATOMS: atom_id res chain seq x y z
N MET A 1 -4.19 6.22 14.73
CA MET A 1 -5.26 5.23 14.47
C MET A 1 -5.22 4.79 13.02
N PHE A 2 -5.44 3.52 12.79
CA PHE A 2 -5.46 2.99 11.42
C PHE A 2 -6.64 3.55 10.63
N SER A 3 -6.40 3.92 9.36
CA SER A 3 -7.43 4.40 8.45
C SER A 3 -7.27 3.74 7.09
N LYS A 4 -8.31 3.06 6.63
CA LYS A 4 -8.33 2.44 5.31
C LYS A 4 -8.15 3.50 4.22
N GLU A 5 -8.71 4.66 4.42
CA GLU A 5 -8.65 5.77 3.47
C GLU A 5 -7.22 6.28 3.33
N ILE A 6 -6.54 6.50 4.44
CA ILE A 6 -5.14 6.95 4.43
C ILE A 6 -4.24 5.88 3.83
N PHE A 7 -4.45 4.62 4.22
CA PHE A 7 -3.71 3.49 3.67
C PHE A 7 -3.83 3.47 2.14
N GLY A 8 -5.04 3.56 1.63
CA GLY A 8 -5.29 3.53 0.19
C GLY A 8 -4.66 4.70 -0.54
N GLN A 9 -4.80 5.91 0.00
CA GLN A 9 -4.22 7.12 -0.60
C GLN A 9 -2.70 7.04 -0.66
N ARG A 10 -2.07 6.62 0.44
CA ARG A 10 -0.62 6.51 0.52
C ARG A 10 -0.08 5.42 -0.38
N LEU A 11 -0.77 4.27 -0.43
CA LEU A 11 -0.39 3.18 -1.35
C LEU A 11 -0.42 3.64 -2.79
N LYS A 12 -1.49 4.31 -3.20
CA LYS A 12 -1.64 4.82 -4.56
C LYS A 12 -0.55 5.83 -4.89
N ALA A 13 -0.26 6.76 -3.96
CA ALA A 13 0.75 7.79 -4.16
C ALA A 13 2.15 7.17 -4.34
N ILE A 14 2.49 6.19 -3.50
CA ILE A 14 3.79 5.52 -3.58
C ILE A 14 3.91 4.75 -4.89
N ARG A 15 2.87 4.02 -5.25
CA ARG A 15 2.85 3.25 -6.50
C ARG A 15 3.08 4.15 -7.71
N LYS A 16 2.38 5.27 -7.76
CA LYS A 16 2.52 6.23 -8.87
C LYS A 16 3.89 6.90 -8.88
N GLU A 17 4.42 7.20 -7.72
CA GLU A 17 5.76 7.77 -7.61
C GLU A 17 6.81 6.83 -8.19
N LYS A 18 6.63 5.53 -8.01
CA LYS A 18 7.53 4.50 -8.57
C LYS A 18 7.16 4.13 -10.01
N LYS A 19 6.17 4.81 -10.60
CA LYS A 19 5.73 4.60 -11.99
C LYS A 19 5.25 3.18 -12.26
N GLU A 20 4.59 2.58 -11.26
CA GLU A 20 4.02 1.24 -11.40
C GLU A 20 2.51 1.33 -11.62
N THR A 21 1.98 0.36 -12.37
CA THR A 21 0.55 0.24 -12.59
C THR A 21 -0.07 -0.59 -11.47
N GLN A 22 -1.40 -0.58 -11.39
CA GLN A 22 -2.11 -1.47 -10.47
C GLN A 22 -1.84 -2.94 -10.80
N ASP A 23 -1.69 -3.28 -12.07
CA ASP A 23 -1.36 -4.64 -12.49
C ASP A 23 0.02 -5.06 -12.00
N ASP A 24 0.99 -4.15 -12.03
CA ASP A 24 2.33 -4.43 -11.50
C ASP A 24 2.26 -4.80 -10.02
N LEU A 25 1.54 -4.01 -9.24
CA LEU A 25 1.42 -4.26 -7.81
C LEU A 25 0.62 -5.53 -7.54
N ALA A 26 -0.40 -5.81 -8.33
CA ALA A 26 -1.19 -7.02 -8.20
C ALA A 26 -0.33 -8.27 -8.35
N LEU A 27 0.59 -8.27 -9.32
CA LEU A 27 1.54 -9.37 -9.49
C LEU A 27 2.45 -9.55 -8.28
N ILE A 28 2.96 -8.45 -7.74
CA ILE A 28 3.85 -8.48 -6.58
C ILE A 28 3.14 -9.09 -5.37
N LEU A 29 1.88 -8.75 -5.18
CA LEU A 29 1.10 -9.22 -4.03
C LEU A 29 0.34 -10.52 -4.29
N ASP A 30 0.40 -11.04 -5.50
CA ASP A 30 -0.32 -12.25 -5.90
C ASP A 30 -1.83 -12.12 -5.64
N VAL A 31 -2.40 -11.02 -6.11
CA VAL A 31 -3.83 -10.74 -6.01
C VAL A 31 -4.34 -10.22 -7.35
N GLY A 32 -5.65 -10.09 -7.48
CA GLY A 32 -6.24 -9.49 -8.68
C GLY A 32 -6.13 -7.97 -8.66
N LYS A 33 -6.22 -7.37 -9.85
CA LYS A 33 -6.19 -5.92 -9.99
C LYS A 33 -7.33 -5.25 -9.21
N SER A 34 -8.50 -5.88 -9.15
CA SER A 34 -9.64 -5.34 -8.41
C SER A 34 -9.34 -5.21 -6.92
N HIS A 35 -8.54 -6.12 -6.37
CA HIS A 35 -8.11 -6.05 -4.97
C HIS A 35 -7.28 -4.77 -4.74
N ILE A 36 -6.33 -4.49 -5.64
CA ILE A 36 -5.51 -3.27 -5.57
C ILE A 36 -6.41 -2.04 -5.67
N SER A 37 -7.30 -2.03 -6.65
CA SER A 37 -8.22 -0.92 -6.86
C SER A 37 -9.07 -0.63 -5.62
N GLU A 38 -9.61 -1.66 -4.98
CA GLU A 38 -10.41 -1.51 -3.78
C GLU A 38 -9.60 -0.98 -2.60
N MET A 39 -8.35 -1.44 -2.46
CA MET A 39 -7.46 -0.92 -1.42
C MET A 39 -7.17 0.57 -1.64
N GLU A 40 -6.88 0.96 -2.86
CA GLU A 40 -6.53 2.36 -3.18
C GLU A 40 -7.72 3.29 -3.04
N ARG A 41 -8.95 2.78 -3.18
CA ARG A 41 -10.16 3.56 -2.94
C ARG A 41 -10.51 3.69 -1.45
N GLY A 42 -9.81 2.98 -0.59
CA GLY A 42 -10.11 2.98 0.83
C GLY A 42 -11.25 2.07 1.24
N ASN A 43 -11.65 1.15 0.37
CA ASN A 43 -12.79 0.26 0.62
C ASN A 43 -12.38 -1.01 1.37
N ARG A 44 -11.11 -1.39 1.31
CA ARG A 44 -10.63 -2.58 2.00
C ARG A 44 -9.13 -2.48 2.30
N THR A 45 -8.71 -3.32 3.23
CA THR A 45 -7.28 -3.48 3.54
C THR A 45 -6.82 -4.83 2.99
N THR A 46 -5.65 -5.26 3.43
CA THR A 46 -5.09 -6.55 3.05
C THR A 46 -4.46 -7.20 4.28
N THR A 47 -3.87 -8.37 4.10
CA THR A 47 -3.26 -9.10 5.21
C THR A 47 -1.97 -8.44 5.66
N ALA A 48 -1.55 -8.73 6.89
CA ALA A 48 -0.27 -8.26 7.41
C ALA A 48 0.90 -8.71 6.53
N GLU A 49 0.80 -9.94 5.99
CA GLU A 49 1.84 -10.47 5.10
C GLU A 49 1.98 -9.62 3.84
N LYS A 50 0.87 -9.20 3.25
CA LYS A 50 0.90 -8.38 2.04
C LYS A 50 1.33 -6.95 2.35
N ILE A 51 0.98 -6.42 3.52
CA ILE A 51 1.48 -5.12 3.97
C ILE A 51 3.00 -5.17 4.08
N ALA A 52 3.54 -6.25 4.66
CA ALA A 52 4.99 -6.42 4.76
C ALA A 52 5.66 -6.45 3.38
N LEU A 53 5.04 -7.13 2.40
CA LEU A 53 5.54 -7.16 1.02
C LEU A 53 5.54 -5.77 0.39
N ILE A 54 4.50 -4.98 0.62
CA ILE A 54 4.41 -3.62 0.11
C ILE A 54 5.55 -2.77 0.68
N CYS A 55 5.75 -2.85 2.00
CA CYS A 55 6.79 -2.08 2.67
C CYS A 55 8.18 -2.46 2.16
N LYS A 56 8.43 -3.74 1.96
CA LYS A 56 9.70 -4.23 1.45
C LYS A 56 9.91 -3.79 0.00
N HIS A 57 8.88 -3.91 -0.82
CA HIS A 57 8.98 -3.59 -2.25
C HIS A 57 9.23 -2.10 -2.48
N TYR A 58 8.50 -1.24 -1.78
CA TYR A 58 8.62 0.21 -1.95
C TYR A 58 9.59 0.85 -0.98
N HIS A 59 10.14 0.09 -0.05
CA HIS A 59 11.06 0.58 0.97
C HIS A 59 10.42 1.71 1.78
N VAL A 60 9.24 1.46 2.32
CA VAL A 60 8.50 2.42 3.13
C VAL A 60 8.12 1.81 4.47
N SER A 61 7.88 2.67 5.44
CA SER A 61 7.46 2.28 6.79
C SER A 61 6.02 1.77 6.79
N ALA A 62 5.76 0.67 7.51
CA ALA A 62 4.40 0.21 7.73
C ALA A 62 3.60 1.22 8.53
N ASP A 63 4.22 1.87 9.50
CA ASP A 63 3.56 2.92 10.30
C ASP A 63 3.03 4.04 9.39
N TYR A 64 3.83 4.44 8.40
CA TYR A 64 3.42 5.45 7.44
C TYR A 64 2.22 4.99 6.63
N LEU A 65 2.28 3.79 6.07
CA LEU A 65 1.17 3.24 5.29
C LEU A 65 -0.12 3.13 6.10
N LEU A 66 0.01 2.76 7.38
CA LEU A 66 -1.15 2.57 8.25
C LEU A 66 -1.68 3.88 8.86
N GLY A 67 -1.02 5.00 8.57
CA GLY A 67 -1.46 6.29 9.09
C GLY A 67 -1.03 6.56 10.53
N LEU A 68 -0.09 5.78 11.05
CA LEU A 68 0.40 5.93 12.43
C LEU A 68 1.59 6.87 12.52
N SER A 69 2.16 7.25 11.40
CA SER A 69 3.31 8.17 11.32
C SER A 69 3.22 8.94 10.02
N ASP A 70 3.78 10.14 10.01
CA ASP A 70 3.88 10.95 8.78
C ASP A 70 5.25 10.79 8.10
N ASP A 71 6.13 9.97 8.66
CA ASP A 71 7.46 9.72 8.11
C ASP A 71 7.46 8.43 7.29
N PRO A 72 7.65 8.50 5.95
CA PRO A 72 7.64 7.32 5.10
C PRO A 72 8.91 6.47 5.22
N ASN A 73 9.97 6.97 5.82
CA ASN A 73 11.25 6.26 5.86
C ASN A 73 11.17 5.05 6.79
N PRO A 74 11.70 3.88 6.35
CA PRO A 74 11.77 2.71 7.22
C PRO A 74 12.67 2.97 8.42
N ARG A 75 12.38 2.29 9.50
CA ARG A 75 13.18 2.38 10.72
C ARG A 75 14.08 1.18 10.85
#